data_636aa1e3e2965b63ddced8bbe2543558
#
_entry.id   636aa1e3e2965b63ddced8bbe2543558
#
_cell.length_a   1.000
_cell.length_b   1.000
_cell.length_c   1.000
_cell.angle_alpha   90.00
_cell.angle_beta   90.00
_cell.angle_gamma   90.00
#
_symmetry.space_group_name_H-M   'P 1'
#
loop_
_entity.id
_entity.type
_entity.pdbx_description
1 polymer ?
#
loop_
_entity_poly.entity_id
_entity_poly.type
_entity_poly.pdbx_seq_one_letter_code
_entity_poly.pdbx_strand_id
1 'polypeptide(L)'
;MVHTVRAHACWMSVAVTIGVIASTLTWVYVTRGYEIFGRGINNGSCIPDSLCTSKAHYLLKVKNSSADSRLTWNEEWENSQFYLDSDQAWLTVKEQGFYLLYMQVTYGLKGTDLDKGVSSADLSLIVDYRYKQGEQEFAAAFDTRPLTDREQDAHLHNFLLLRMRAGEQLSVRAQPKERIKYSDIRPISSYLTMVRSPDVSQHA
;
A
#
# COMPACT_ATOMS: atom_id res chain seq x y z
N MET A 1 46.14 34.74 -34.94
CA MET A 1 44.87 34.03 -35.11
C MET A 1 44.97 32.50 -35.09
N VAL A 2 46.08 31.87 -35.39
CA VAL A 2 46.24 30.39 -35.48
C VAL A 2 46.24 29.72 -34.08
N HIS A 3 46.69 30.37 -33.02
CA HIS A 3 46.74 29.77 -31.67
C HIS A 3 45.40 29.62 -30.98
N THR A 4 44.44 30.51 -31.22
CA THR A 4 43.09 30.44 -30.66
C THR A 4 42.24 29.31 -31.23
N VAL A 5 42.37 29.03 -32.50
CA VAL A 5 41.65 27.93 -33.20
C VAL A 5 42.12 26.57 -32.70
N ARG A 6 43.41 26.38 -32.43
CA ARG A 6 43.95 25.11 -31.87
C ARG A 6 43.48 24.87 -30.44
N ALA A 7 43.39 25.92 -29.61
CA ALA A 7 42.89 25.79 -28.24
C ALA A 7 41.40 25.36 -28.22
N HIS A 8 40.57 25.97 -29.06
CA HIS A 8 39.14 25.58 -29.15
C HIS A 8 38.93 24.16 -29.67
N ALA A 9 39.74 23.70 -30.64
CA ALA A 9 39.66 22.33 -31.12
C ALA A 9 40.06 21.31 -30.03
N CYS A 10 41.02 21.63 -29.20
CA CYS A 10 41.47 20.78 -28.10
C CYS A 10 40.37 20.70 -26.99
N TRP A 11 39.72 21.81 -26.63
CA TRP A 11 38.65 21.83 -25.67
C TRP A 11 37.41 21.08 -26.15
N MET A 12 37.06 21.20 -27.42
CA MET A 12 35.92 20.47 -28.02
C MET A 12 36.17 18.95 -28.00
N SER A 13 37.38 18.48 -28.28
CA SER A 13 37.68 17.04 -28.25
C SER A 13 37.61 16.47 -26.82
N VAL A 14 38.09 17.23 -25.82
CA VAL A 14 38.00 16.82 -24.41
C VAL A 14 36.53 16.75 -23.93
N ALA A 15 35.72 17.72 -24.30
CA ALA A 15 34.29 17.72 -23.94
C ALA A 15 33.53 16.52 -24.56
N VAL A 16 33.84 16.19 -25.82
CA VAL A 16 33.22 15.03 -26.50
C VAL A 16 33.66 13.72 -25.86
N THR A 17 34.93 13.56 -25.51
CA THR A 17 35.43 12.33 -24.84
C THR A 17 34.80 12.16 -23.46
N ILE A 18 34.68 13.20 -22.66
CA ILE A 18 33.99 13.15 -21.35
C ILE A 18 32.52 12.76 -21.54
N GLY A 19 31.81 13.32 -22.50
CA GLY A 19 30.43 13.00 -22.81
C GLY A 19 30.23 11.53 -23.18
N VAL A 20 31.11 10.97 -24.00
CA VAL A 20 31.06 9.56 -24.39
C VAL A 20 31.31 8.64 -23.19
N ILE A 21 32.30 8.95 -22.37
CA ILE A 21 32.63 8.16 -21.17
C ILE A 21 31.44 8.20 -20.19
N ALA A 22 30.87 9.37 -19.93
CA ALA A 22 29.71 9.51 -19.04
C ALA A 22 28.52 8.71 -19.56
N SER A 23 28.21 8.78 -20.86
CA SER A 23 27.08 8.05 -21.43
C SER A 23 27.30 6.53 -21.42
N THR A 24 28.51 6.04 -21.67
CA THR A 24 28.82 4.61 -21.59
C THR A 24 28.75 4.08 -20.15
N LEU A 25 29.24 4.84 -19.17
CA LEU A 25 29.13 4.47 -17.76
C LEU A 25 27.69 4.44 -17.29
N THR A 26 26.89 5.42 -17.69
CA THR A 26 25.46 5.44 -17.38
C THR A 26 24.74 4.25 -18.01
N TRP A 27 25.08 3.95 -19.28
CA TRP A 27 24.48 2.80 -19.97
C TRP A 27 24.85 1.46 -19.31
N VAL A 28 26.12 1.27 -18.93
CA VAL A 28 26.58 0.09 -18.19
C VAL A 28 25.94 -0.01 -16.82
N TYR A 29 25.79 1.12 -16.12
CA TYR A 29 25.15 1.15 -14.80
C TYR A 29 23.65 0.79 -14.89
N VAL A 30 22.95 1.33 -15.87
CA VAL A 30 21.54 1.02 -16.13
C VAL A 30 21.37 -0.43 -16.55
N THR A 31 22.18 -0.94 -17.51
CA THR A 31 22.05 -2.33 -17.97
C THR A 31 22.42 -3.33 -16.88
N ARG A 32 23.45 -3.09 -16.08
CA ARG A 32 23.76 -3.94 -14.93
C ARG A 32 22.71 -3.83 -13.82
N GLY A 33 22.16 -2.65 -13.60
CA GLY A 33 21.04 -2.46 -12.67
C GLY A 33 19.80 -3.23 -13.11
N TYR A 34 19.50 -3.26 -14.39
CA TYR A 34 18.40 -4.08 -14.95
C TYR A 34 18.69 -5.58 -14.84
N GLU A 35 19.91 -6.03 -14.97
CA GLU A 35 20.26 -7.45 -14.77
C GLU A 35 20.10 -7.90 -13.32
N ILE A 36 20.40 -7.03 -12.34
CA ILE A 36 20.16 -7.32 -10.92
C ILE A 36 18.67 -7.34 -10.59
N PHE A 37 17.87 -6.45 -11.18
CA PHE A 37 16.41 -6.44 -11.01
C PHE A 37 15.68 -7.46 -11.91
N GLY A 38 16.17 -7.69 -13.13
CA GLY A 38 15.54 -8.59 -14.12
C GLY A 38 15.84 -10.09 -13.88
N ARG A 39 16.94 -10.43 -13.20
CA ARG A 39 17.25 -11.83 -12.88
C ARG A 39 16.35 -12.44 -11.81
N GLY A 40 15.56 -11.61 -11.11
CA GLY A 40 14.55 -12.09 -10.17
C GLY A 40 13.27 -12.60 -10.80
N ILE A 41 13.03 -12.40 -12.11
CA ILE A 41 11.70 -12.65 -12.70
C ILE A 41 11.67 -13.82 -13.71
N ASN A 42 12.78 -14.28 -14.30
CA ASN A 42 12.71 -15.16 -15.47
C ASN A 42 13.50 -16.48 -15.44
N ASN A 43 14.12 -16.84 -14.34
CA ASN A 43 14.67 -18.20 -14.24
C ASN A 43 14.04 -18.90 -13.03
N GLY A 44 13.12 -19.82 -13.34
CA GLY A 44 12.53 -20.77 -12.38
C GLY A 44 13.52 -21.77 -11.80
N SER A 45 14.64 -21.30 -11.25
CA SER A 45 15.40 -22.04 -10.26
C SER A 45 14.90 -21.55 -8.90
N CYS A 46 13.88 -22.21 -8.41
CA CYS A 46 13.47 -22.13 -7.03
C CYS A 46 14.69 -22.33 -6.15
N ILE A 47 15.13 -21.29 -5.46
CA ILE A 47 15.81 -21.41 -4.18
C ILE A 47 14.97 -22.39 -3.36
N PRO A 48 15.58 -23.32 -2.59
CA PRO A 48 14.91 -24.50 -2.05
C PRO A 48 13.50 -24.22 -1.55
N ASP A 49 12.57 -25.12 -1.83
CA ASP A 49 11.10 -25.05 -1.68
C ASP A 49 10.57 -24.39 -0.39
N SER A 50 11.41 -24.24 0.63
CA SER A 50 11.08 -23.56 1.88
C SER A 50 10.91 -22.03 1.77
N LEU A 51 11.44 -21.38 0.74
CA LEU A 51 11.31 -19.93 0.52
C LEU A 51 10.21 -19.55 -0.48
N CYS A 52 9.72 -20.55 -1.24
CA CYS A 52 8.56 -20.38 -2.12
C CYS A 52 7.23 -20.68 -1.41
N THR A 53 7.24 -21.04 -0.12
CA THR A 53 6.03 -21.30 0.64
C THR A 53 5.18 -20.04 0.77
N SER A 54 4.19 -20.00 -0.11
CA SER A 54 2.99 -19.16 -0.06
C SER A 54 3.24 -17.73 0.40
N LYS A 55 3.55 -16.85 -0.52
CA LYS A 55 3.28 -15.42 -0.32
C LYS A 55 1.78 -15.30 -0.05
N ALA A 56 1.42 -15.41 1.22
CA ALA A 56 0.07 -15.17 1.67
C ALA A 56 -0.25 -13.70 1.44
N HIS A 57 -0.77 -13.41 0.27
CA HIS A 57 -1.25 -12.10 -0.10
C HIS A 57 -2.76 -12.14 -0.11
N TYR A 58 -3.38 -11.23 0.58
CA TYR A 58 -4.82 -11.11 0.71
C TYR A 58 -5.23 -9.71 0.31
N LEU A 59 -6.21 -9.62 -0.57
CA LEU A 59 -6.78 -8.35 -1.03
C LEU A 59 -8.27 -8.34 -0.75
N LEU A 60 -8.70 -7.39 0.05
CA LEU A 60 -10.08 -7.12 0.39
C LEU A 60 -10.50 -5.77 -0.18
N LYS A 61 -11.68 -5.70 -0.76
CA LYS A 61 -12.31 -4.42 -1.09
C LYS A 61 -13.45 -4.14 -0.12
N VAL A 62 -13.65 -2.87 0.17
CA VAL A 62 -14.76 -2.44 1.02
C VAL A 62 -16.08 -2.70 0.29
N LYS A 63 -16.98 -3.44 0.96
CA LYS A 63 -18.33 -3.73 0.49
C LYS A 63 -19.32 -2.71 1.02
N ASN A 64 -19.27 -2.44 2.32
CA ASN A 64 -20.20 -1.56 3.02
C ASN A 64 -19.57 -1.13 4.37
N SER A 65 -20.27 -0.34 5.14
CA SER A 65 -19.97 -0.10 6.55
C SER A 65 -21.17 -0.40 7.42
N SER A 66 -20.92 -0.97 8.60
CA SER A 66 -21.91 -1.28 9.61
C SER A 66 -22.39 -0.04 10.37
N ALA A 67 -23.33 -0.23 11.30
CA ALA A 67 -23.86 0.87 12.12
C ALA A 67 -22.78 1.53 12.99
N ASP A 68 -21.81 0.76 13.48
CA ASP A 68 -20.66 1.20 14.29
C ASP A 68 -19.46 1.67 13.45
N SER A 69 -19.68 1.96 12.17
CA SER A 69 -18.68 2.43 11.21
C SER A 69 -17.58 1.42 10.88
N ARG A 70 -17.73 0.14 11.23
CA ARG A 70 -16.84 -0.93 10.78
C ARG A 70 -17.07 -1.20 9.31
N LEU A 71 -15.95 -1.34 8.59
CA LEU A 71 -15.99 -1.73 7.19
C LEU A 71 -16.26 -3.22 7.07
N THR A 72 -17.13 -3.57 6.13
CA THR A 72 -17.32 -4.95 5.70
C THR A 72 -16.65 -5.18 4.36
N TRP A 73 -16.17 -6.38 4.13
CA TRP A 73 -15.25 -6.69 3.07
C TRP A 73 -15.77 -7.72 2.09
N ASN A 74 -15.38 -7.58 0.83
CA ASN A 74 -15.41 -8.64 -0.16
C ASN A 74 -13.99 -9.09 -0.45
N GLU A 75 -13.78 -10.39 -0.55
CA GLU A 75 -12.52 -10.99 -0.95
C GLU A 75 -12.34 -10.85 -2.46
N GLU A 76 -11.25 -10.21 -2.90
CA GLU A 76 -10.85 -10.17 -4.30
C GLU A 76 -9.90 -11.33 -4.63
N TRP A 77 -9.06 -11.71 -3.67
CA TRP A 77 -8.16 -12.84 -3.77
C TRP A 77 -8.27 -13.69 -2.52
N GLU A 78 -8.74 -14.90 -2.69
CA GLU A 78 -8.83 -15.88 -1.60
C GLU A 78 -7.45 -16.31 -1.13
N ASN A 79 -7.31 -16.44 0.18
CA ASN A 79 -6.10 -16.97 0.78
C ASN A 79 -6.44 -17.93 1.92
N SER A 80 -5.77 -19.08 1.94
CA SER A 80 -5.98 -20.10 2.97
C SER A 80 -5.53 -19.68 4.38
N GLN A 81 -4.71 -18.64 4.51
CA GLN A 81 -4.13 -18.20 5.80
C GLN A 81 -4.97 -17.18 6.55
N PHE A 82 -6.00 -16.65 5.90
CA PHE A 82 -6.93 -15.67 6.47
C PHE A 82 -8.37 -16.13 6.26
N TYR A 83 -9.28 -15.60 7.03
CA TYR A 83 -10.71 -15.70 6.78
C TYR A 83 -11.44 -14.52 7.39
N LEU A 84 -12.56 -14.16 6.79
CA LEU A 84 -13.50 -13.20 7.34
C LEU A 84 -14.50 -13.91 8.25
N ASP A 85 -14.97 -13.22 9.26
CA ASP A 85 -16.09 -13.70 10.09
C ASP A 85 -17.42 -13.71 9.31
N SER A 86 -18.50 -14.17 9.94
CA SER A 86 -19.85 -14.21 9.35
C SER A 86 -20.35 -12.84 8.89
N ASP A 87 -19.96 -11.79 9.60
CA ASP A 87 -20.38 -10.41 9.34
C ASP A 87 -19.45 -9.71 8.34
N GLN A 88 -18.40 -10.41 7.89
CA GLN A 88 -17.38 -9.89 6.97
C GLN A 88 -16.66 -8.64 7.48
N ALA A 89 -16.64 -8.41 8.79
CA ALA A 89 -16.07 -7.22 9.42
C ALA A 89 -14.74 -7.49 10.12
N TRP A 90 -14.49 -8.74 10.55
CA TRP A 90 -13.27 -9.13 11.22
C TRP A 90 -12.46 -10.10 10.38
N LEU A 91 -11.21 -9.72 10.17
CA LEU A 91 -10.22 -10.55 9.49
C LEU A 91 -9.44 -11.35 10.53
N THR A 92 -9.51 -12.67 10.47
CA THR A 92 -8.82 -13.58 11.38
C THR A 92 -7.60 -14.18 10.70
N VAL A 93 -6.45 -14.20 11.39
CA VAL A 93 -5.25 -14.89 10.94
C VAL A 93 -5.23 -16.33 11.44
N LYS A 94 -4.89 -17.29 10.57
CA LYS A 94 -4.81 -18.71 10.93
C LYS A 94 -3.46 -19.12 11.48
N GLU A 95 -2.41 -18.41 11.12
CA GLU A 95 -1.04 -18.74 11.49
C GLU A 95 -0.37 -17.57 12.22
N GLN A 96 0.51 -17.89 13.16
CA GLN A 96 1.33 -16.88 13.80
C GLN A 96 2.38 -16.35 12.83
N GLY A 97 2.66 -15.03 12.87
CA GLY A 97 3.69 -14.42 12.03
C GLY A 97 3.72 -12.90 12.09
N PHE A 98 4.59 -12.33 11.29
CA PHE A 98 4.59 -10.90 11.01
C PHE A 98 3.74 -10.62 9.77
N TYR A 99 2.90 -9.63 9.87
CA TYR A 99 1.96 -9.25 8.84
C TYR A 99 2.15 -7.79 8.46
N LEU A 100 2.35 -7.57 7.18
CA LEU A 100 2.38 -6.25 6.59
C LEU A 100 0.98 -5.93 6.11
N LEU A 101 0.39 -4.88 6.68
CA LEU A 101 -0.95 -4.40 6.38
C LEU A 101 -0.86 -3.05 5.71
N TYR A 102 -1.49 -2.90 4.57
CA TYR A 102 -1.76 -1.61 3.95
C TYR A 102 -3.25 -1.46 3.69
N MET A 103 -3.82 -0.34 4.08
CA MET A 103 -5.20 -0.02 3.80
C MET A 103 -5.35 1.40 3.29
N GLN A 104 -6.32 1.59 2.42
CA GLN A 104 -6.73 2.87 1.90
C GLN A 104 -8.24 2.97 1.90
N VAL A 105 -8.76 4.10 2.37
CA VAL A 105 -10.17 4.46 2.27
C VAL A 105 -10.28 5.78 1.54
N THR A 106 -11.13 5.82 0.54
CA THR A 106 -11.43 7.01 -0.25
C THR A 106 -12.75 7.61 0.17
N TYR A 107 -12.73 8.90 0.44
CA TYR A 107 -13.90 9.69 0.84
C TYR A 107 -14.26 10.66 -0.27
N GLY A 108 -15.54 10.70 -0.64
CA GLY A 108 -16.09 11.73 -1.53
C GLY A 108 -16.40 13.00 -0.74
N LEU A 109 -15.72 14.09 -1.07
CA LEU A 109 -15.93 15.38 -0.45
C LEU A 109 -16.76 16.26 -1.39
N LYS A 110 -18.06 16.23 -1.22
CA LYS A 110 -18.98 17.13 -1.92
C LYS A 110 -19.64 18.05 -0.91
N GLY A 111 -19.70 19.30 -1.24
CA GLY A 111 -20.24 20.35 -0.37
C GLY A 111 -21.77 20.35 -0.24
N THR A 112 -22.44 19.19 -0.27
CA THR A 112 -23.90 19.09 -0.05
C THR A 112 -24.33 19.61 1.32
N ASP A 113 -23.39 19.74 2.26
CA ASP A 113 -23.65 20.21 3.61
C ASP A 113 -23.24 21.67 3.82
N LEU A 114 -22.74 22.36 2.79
CA LEU A 114 -22.41 23.80 2.85
C LEU A 114 -23.64 24.62 3.17
N ASP A 115 -24.80 24.24 2.66
CA ASP A 115 -26.10 24.88 2.97
C ASP A 115 -26.49 24.74 4.44
N LYS A 116 -25.89 23.79 5.17
CA LYS A 116 -26.07 23.57 6.61
C LYS A 116 -24.99 24.25 7.47
N GLY A 117 -24.12 25.05 6.84
CA GLY A 117 -23.02 25.75 7.53
C GLY A 117 -21.83 24.86 7.88
N VAL A 118 -21.74 23.63 7.34
CA VAL A 118 -20.61 22.72 7.55
C VAL A 118 -19.54 23.05 6.50
N SER A 119 -18.41 23.56 6.92
CA SER A 119 -17.32 23.97 6.04
C SER A 119 -16.20 22.94 5.90
N SER A 120 -16.17 21.93 6.74
CA SER A 120 -15.14 20.87 6.72
C SER A 120 -15.70 19.52 7.11
N ALA A 121 -15.00 18.46 6.74
CA ALA A 121 -15.27 17.09 7.14
C ALA A 121 -14.05 16.51 7.89
N ASP A 122 -14.30 15.95 9.07
CA ASP A 122 -13.30 15.22 9.84
C ASP A 122 -13.35 13.76 9.40
N LEU A 123 -12.21 13.27 8.91
CA LEU A 123 -12.05 11.92 8.39
C LEU A 123 -11.25 11.11 9.38
N SER A 124 -11.65 9.86 9.60
CA SER A 124 -10.90 8.93 10.44
C SER A 124 -10.85 7.52 9.85
N LEU A 125 -9.71 6.87 10.02
CA LEU A 125 -9.47 5.48 9.65
C LEU A 125 -8.78 4.80 10.83
N ILE A 126 -9.48 3.89 11.50
CA ILE A 126 -9.07 3.28 12.76
C ILE A 126 -8.96 1.77 12.57
N VAL A 127 -7.88 1.19 13.04
CA VAL A 127 -7.65 -0.25 13.07
C VAL A 127 -7.85 -0.76 14.47
N ASP A 128 -8.83 -1.63 14.63
CA ASP A 128 -9.09 -2.35 15.87
C ASP A 128 -8.41 -3.72 15.81
N TYR A 129 -7.82 -4.09 16.93
CA TYR A 129 -7.18 -5.37 17.12
C TYR A 129 -7.86 -6.13 18.25
N ARG A 130 -8.27 -7.37 17.95
CA ARG A 130 -8.90 -8.26 18.94
C ARG A 130 -7.99 -9.44 19.24
N TYR A 131 -7.70 -9.61 20.50
CA TYR A 131 -6.92 -10.70 21.08
C TYR A 131 -7.74 -11.39 22.16
N LYS A 132 -7.23 -12.49 22.73
CA LYS A 132 -7.97 -13.32 23.72
C LYS A 132 -8.51 -12.54 24.92
N GLN A 133 -7.86 -11.44 25.30
CA GLN A 133 -8.17 -10.67 26.51
C GLN A 133 -9.05 -9.45 26.26
N GLY A 134 -9.35 -9.12 25.01
CA GLY A 134 -10.18 -7.96 24.67
C GLY A 134 -9.92 -7.41 23.26
N GLU A 135 -10.46 -6.23 23.06
CA GLU A 135 -10.35 -5.45 21.82
C GLU A 135 -9.78 -4.08 22.15
N GLN A 136 -8.92 -3.57 21.30
CA GLN A 136 -8.34 -2.23 21.46
C GLN A 136 -8.11 -1.57 20.11
N GLU A 137 -8.14 -0.25 20.10
CA GLU A 137 -7.64 0.53 18.97
C GLU A 137 -6.12 0.38 18.88
N PHE A 138 -5.64 -0.06 17.72
CA PHE A 138 -4.23 -0.32 17.50
C PHE A 138 -3.54 0.82 16.76
N ALA A 139 -4.20 1.36 15.73
CA ALA A 139 -3.68 2.46 14.92
C ALA A 139 -4.82 3.30 14.39
N ALA A 140 -4.54 4.59 14.18
CA ALA A 140 -5.50 5.50 13.60
C ALA A 140 -4.82 6.51 12.67
N ALA A 141 -5.54 6.93 11.63
CA ALA A 141 -5.21 8.08 10.80
C ALA A 141 -6.39 9.05 10.84
N PHE A 142 -6.09 10.34 10.96
CA PHE A 142 -7.09 11.40 10.98
C PHE A 142 -6.70 12.49 10.00
N ASP A 143 -7.70 13.11 9.39
CA ASP A 143 -7.50 14.27 8.54
C ASP A 143 -8.76 15.14 8.55
N THR A 144 -8.60 16.46 8.43
CA THR A 144 -9.71 17.42 8.31
C THR A 144 -9.61 18.10 6.96
N ARG A 145 -10.65 17.94 6.14
CA ARG A 145 -10.69 18.48 4.79
C ARG A 145 -11.76 19.53 4.62
N PRO A 146 -11.45 20.68 3.98
CA PRO A 146 -12.48 21.66 3.65
C PRO A 146 -13.46 21.08 2.63
N LEU A 147 -14.73 21.39 2.81
CA LEU A 147 -15.78 21.08 1.85
C LEU A 147 -15.90 22.25 0.86
N THR A 148 -15.96 21.91 -0.42
CA THR A 148 -16.13 22.87 -1.50
C THR A 148 -17.35 22.49 -2.34
N ASP A 149 -17.82 23.38 -3.18
CA ASP A 149 -18.88 23.13 -4.16
C ASP A 149 -18.49 22.08 -5.23
N ARG A 150 -17.17 21.87 -5.40
CA ARG A 150 -16.64 20.87 -6.33
C ARG A 150 -16.46 19.53 -5.64
N GLU A 151 -16.82 18.46 -6.34
CA GLU A 151 -16.53 17.12 -5.89
C GLU A 151 -15.02 16.87 -5.87
N GLN A 152 -14.53 16.41 -4.72
CA GLN A 152 -13.12 16.07 -4.51
C GLN A 152 -13.03 14.73 -3.78
N ASP A 153 -11.94 14.00 -4.00
CA ASP A 153 -11.65 12.78 -3.27
C ASP A 153 -10.53 13.03 -2.25
N ALA A 154 -10.72 12.52 -1.05
CA ALA A 154 -9.67 12.42 -0.05
C ALA A 154 -9.35 10.96 0.22
N HIS A 155 -8.06 10.67 0.43
CA HIS A 155 -7.59 9.32 0.73
C HIS A 155 -6.95 9.31 2.11
N LEU A 156 -7.47 8.48 3.00
CA LEU A 156 -6.76 8.09 4.22
C LEU A 156 -6.15 6.71 4.02
N HIS A 157 -4.93 6.55 4.47
CA HIS A 157 -4.23 5.29 4.40
C HIS A 157 -3.48 5.00 5.69
N ASN A 158 -3.29 3.72 5.97
CA ASN A 158 -2.48 3.24 7.07
C ASN A 158 -1.56 2.11 6.58
N PHE A 159 -0.34 2.10 7.09
CA PHE A 159 0.65 1.08 6.81
C PHE A 159 1.20 0.55 8.13
N LEU A 160 1.02 -0.74 8.39
CA LEU A 160 1.32 -1.34 9.67
C LEU A 160 2.11 -2.64 9.50
N LEU A 161 3.09 -2.85 10.36
CA LEU A 161 3.74 -4.14 10.55
C LEU A 161 3.33 -4.69 11.91
N LEU A 162 2.63 -5.82 11.91
CA LEU A 162 2.04 -6.43 13.10
C LEU A 162 2.58 -7.83 13.32
N ARG A 163 2.86 -8.18 14.57
CA ARG A 163 3.02 -9.58 14.93
C ARG A 163 1.68 -10.09 15.45
N MET A 164 1.11 -11.07 14.76
CA MET A 164 -0.18 -11.66 15.14
C MET A 164 -0.02 -13.14 15.45
N ARG A 165 -0.83 -13.62 16.38
CA ARG A 165 -0.97 -15.04 16.72
C ARG A 165 -2.16 -15.64 16.00
N ALA A 166 -2.15 -16.95 15.82
CA ALA A 166 -3.30 -17.66 15.26
C ALA A 166 -4.58 -17.38 16.08
N GLY A 167 -5.66 -17.03 15.37
CA GLY A 167 -6.95 -16.69 15.96
C GLY A 167 -7.10 -15.23 16.39
N GLU A 168 -6.08 -14.40 16.30
CA GLU A 168 -6.22 -12.96 16.51
C GLU A 168 -6.85 -12.29 15.31
N GLN A 169 -7.56 -11.18 15.55
CA GLN A 169 -8.43 -10.56 14.58
C GLN A 169 -8.14 -9.07 14.40
N LEU A 170 -8.36 -8.60 13.19
CA LEU A 170 -8.33 -7.18 12.83
C LEU A 170 -9.67 -6.73 12.28
N SER A 171 -10.06 -5.51 12.59
CA SER A 171 -11.18 -4.82 11.97
C SER A 171 -10.80 -3.38 11.67
N VAL A 172 -11.53 -2.75 10.78
CA VAL A 172 -11.27 -1.36 10.37
C VAL A 172 -12.55 -0.56 10.51
N ARG A 173 -12.47 0.57 11.20
CA ARG A 173 -13.55 1.57 11.25
C ARG A 173 -13.16 2.80 10.44
N ALA A 174 -14.10 3.36 9.71
CA ALA A 174 -13.89 4.57 8.92
C ALA A 174 -15.08 5.52 9.06
N GLN A 175 -14.79 6.81 9.24
CA GLN A 175 -15.80 7.86 9.39
C GLN A 175 -15.43 9.11 8.59
N PRO A 176 -16.43 9.84 8.10
CA PRO A 176 -17.86 9.56 8.15
C PRO A 176 -18.26 8.52 7.09
N LYS A 177 -19.06 7.54 7.49
CA LYS A 177 -19.40 6.38 6.66
C LYS A 177 -20.15 6.74 5.36
N GLU A 178 -20.96 7.78 5.40
CA GLU A 178 -21.73 8.26 4.25
C GLU A 178 -20.89 8.90 3.15
N ARG A 179 -19.62 9.18 3.43
CA ARG A 179 -18.67 9.74 2.48
C ARG A 179 -17.73 8.71 1.90
N ILE A 180 -17.76 7.48 2.36
CA ILE A 180 -16.88 6.42 1.87
C ILE A 180 -17.29 6.04 0.45
N LYS A 181 -16.33 6.00 -0.46
CA LYS A 181 -16.55 5.54 -1.83
C LYS A 181 -16.40 4.02 -1.94
N TYR A 182 -17.47 3.37 -2.34
CA TYR A 182 -17.55 1.93 -2.59
C TYR A 182 -17.52 1.71 -4.11
N SER A 183 -16.35 1.61 -4.71
CA SER A 183 -16.22 1.36 -6.14
C SER A 183 -15.89 -0.08 -6.41
N ASP A 184 -16.74 -0.75 -7.19
CA ASP A 184 -16.49 -2.09 -7.72
C ASP A 184 -15.65 -2.08 -9.00
N ILE A 185 -15.49 -0.90 -9.61
CA ILE A 185 -14.75 -0.72 -10.87
C ILE A 185 -13.30 -0.35 -10.55
N ARG A 186 -12.36 -0.99 -11.21
CA ARG A 186 -10.94 -0.64 -11.07
C ARG A 186 -10.63 0.74 -11.65
N PRO A 187 -9.82 1.55 -10.96
CA PRO A 187 -9.07 1.25 -9.73
C PRO A 187 -9.98 1.20 -8.50
N ILE A 188 -9.76 0.18 -7.64
CA ILE A 188 -10.52 0.00 -6.40
C ILE A 188 -10.25 1.21 -5.51
N SER A 189 -11.30 1.90 -5.08
CA SER A 189 -11.18 3.14 -4.31
C SER A 189 -10.85 2.93 -2.83
N SER A 190 -11.42 1.87 -2.23
CA SER A 190 -11.23 1.56 -0.81
C SER A 190 -10.94 0.07 -0.64
N TYR A 191 -9.76 -0.24 -0.10
CA TYR A 191 -9.27 -1.61 0.00
C TYR A 191 -8.30 -1.80 1.16
N LEU A 192 -8.08 -3.07 1.50
CA LEU A 192 -7.07 -3.54 2.44
C LEU A 192 -6.28 -4.65 1.75
N THR A 193 -4.97 -4.56 1.85
CA THR A 193 -4.06 -5.65 1.47
C THR A 193 -3.24 -6.08 2.67
N MET A 194 -3.07 -7.39 2.80
CA MET A 194 -2.30 -7.99 3.87
C MET A 194 -1.35 -9.04 3.32
N VAL A 195 -0.11 -8.99 3.75
CA VAL A 195 0.94 -9.91 3.33
C VAL A 195 1.61 -10.47 4.58
N ARG A 196 1.73 -11.78 4.67
CA ARG A 196 2.56 -12.40 5.71
C ARG A 196 4.02 -12.32 5.31
N SER A 197 4.84 -11.78 6.20
CA SER A 197 6.29 -11.83 6.05
C SER A 197 6.79 -13.21 6.47
N PRO A 198 7.69 -13.85 5.70
CA PRO A 198 8.32 -15.08 6.16
C PRO A 198 9.08 -14.82 7.46
N ASP A 199 8.91 -15.71 8.43
CA ASP A 199 9.63 -15.63 9.70
C ASP A 199 11.15 -15.78 9.45
N VAL A 200 11.89 -14.72 9.70
CA VAL A 200 13.37 -14.72 9.59
C VAL A 200 14.01 -15.57 10.72
N SER A 201 13.23 -15.99 11.71
CA SER A 201 13.73 -16.68 12.91
C SER A 201 13.99 -18.18 12.73
N GLN A 202 13.78 -18.78 11.55
CA GLN A 202 14.03 -20.20 11.31
C GLN A 202 15.46 -20.55 10.88
N HIS A 203 16.37 -19.56 10.82
CA HIS A 203 17.75 -19.75 10.39
C HIS A 203 18.80 -19.25 11.40
N ALA A 204 18.46 -19.19 12.69
CA ALA A 204 19.42 -18.91 13.75
C ALA A 204 19.66 -20.14 14.61
#